data_30208d1492bb265dca9c0c8f88f1e933
#
_entry.id   30208d1492bb265dca9c0c8f88f1e933
#
_cell.length_a   1.000
_cell.length_b   1.000
_cell.length_c   1.000
_cell.angle_alpha   90.00
_cell.angle_beta   90.00
_cell.angle_gamma   90.00
#
_symmetry.space_group_name_H-M   'P 1'
#
loop_
_entity.id
_entity.type
_entity.pdbx_description
1 polymer ?
#
loop_
_entity_poly.entity_id
_entity_poly.type
_entity_poly.pdbx_seq_one_letter_code
_entity_poly.pdbx_strand_id
1 'polypeptide(L)'
;SACNGSLQTADRTPVDYVNPYIGNISHLLVPTFPTIQLPNSMLRVYPERADYTSELLKGLPLIVTNHRERSAFNFSPYQGEKLRPVITYNYDNEHITPYSFDVELDDNRMKAEYALSHQSAIYRITYEADKPAYLIVNSRNGSIHANENFISGRQQLNDNTNVYVYIEAQEKPISVGILENGTIETSKDNAEGAN
;
A
#
# COMPACT_ATOMS: atom_id res chain seq x y z
N SER A 1 18.11 1.08 -47.92
CA SER A 1 16.78 0.76 -47.39
C SER A 1 16.64 1.35 -46.00
N ALA A 2 15.93 2.47 -45.90
CA ALA A 2 15.58 3.07 -44.60
C ALA A 2 14.38 2.32 -44.03
N CYS A 3 14.53 1.71 -42.85
CA CYS A 3 13.41 1.20 -42.08
C CYS A 3 12.62 2.38 -41.51
N ASN A 4 11.53 2.74 -42.18
CA ASN A 4 10.48 3.55 -41.59
C ASN A 4 9.66 2.69 -40.61
N GLY A 5 10.14 2.53 -39.38
CA GLY A 5 9.33 2.10 -38.26
C GLY A 5 8.51 3.29 -37.80
N SER A 6 7.26 3.39 -38.22
CA SER A 6 6.31 4.31 -37.59
C SER A 6 6.12 3.87 -36.14
N LEU A 7 6.68 4.62 -35.20
CA LEU A 7 6.29 4.56 -33.81
C LEU A 7 4.79 4.89 -33.78
N GLN A 8 3.94 3.88 -33.64
CA GLN A 8 2.55 4.11 -33.26
C GLN A 8 2.56 4.78 -31.89
N THR A 9 2.41 6.10 -31.88
CA THR A 9 2.07 6.82 -30.66
C THR A 9 0.69 6.32 -30.26
N ALA A 10 0.62 5.52 -29.20
CA ALA A 10 -0.67 5.19 -28.60
C ALA A 10 -1.43 6.50 -28.36
N ASP A 11 -2.67 6.57 -28.81
CA ASP A 11 -3.51 7.75 -28.62
C ASP A 11 -3.63 8.01 -27.09
N ARG A 12 -2.97 9.08 -26.64
CA ARG A 12 -3.03 9.48 -25.24
C ARG A 12 -4.39 10.07 -24.91
N THR A 13 -4.96 9.63 -23.81
CA THR A 13 -6.18 10.20 -23.24
C THR A 13 -5.86 11.37 -22.31
N PRO A 14 -6.80 12.25 -21.99
CA PRO A 14 -6.54 13.37 -21.07
C PRO A 14 -5.96 12.96 -19.71
N VAL A 15 -6.30 11.77 -19.20
CA VAL A 15 -5.79 11.26 -17.93
C VAL A 15 -4.28 10.94 -17.98
N ASP A 16 -3.73 10.65 -19.14
CA ASP A 16 -2.31 10.35 -19.33
C ASP A 16 -1.41 11.59 -19.18
N TYR A 17 -2.01 12.78 -19.14
CA TYR A 17 -1.32 14.05 -18.89
C TYR A 17 -1.40 14.51 -17.44
N VAL A 18 -2.12 13.79 -16.59
CA VAL A 18 -2.19 14.08 -15.17
C VAL A 18 -0.91 13.58 -14.49
N ASN A 19 -0.19 14.51 -13.87
CA ASN A 19 1.01 14.18 -13.11
C ASN A 19 0.73 14.26 -11.60
N PRO A 20 0.59 13.12 -10.89
CA PRO A 20 0.32 13.10 -9.46
C PRO A 20 1.46 13.68 -8.59
N TYR A 21 2.65 13.88 -9.15
CA TYR A 21 3.79 14.46 -8.44
C TYR A 21 3.77 15.99 -8.39
N ILE A 22 2.82 16.65 -9.04
CA ILE A 22 2.69 18.11 -8.98
C ILE A 22 2.39 18.53 -7.54
N GLY A 23 3.21 19.46 -7.02
CA GLY A 23 3.07 19.97 -5.65
C GLY A 23 3.73 19.14 -4.56
N ASN A 24 4.42 18.07 -4.89
CA ASN A 24 5.12 17.21 -3.92
C ASN A 24 6.32 17.90 -3.29
N ILE A 25 6.90 18.88 -3.95
CA ILE A 25 8.02 19.68 -3.45
C ILE A 25 7.56 21.12 -3.34
N SER A 26 7.66 21.68 -2.13
CA SER A 26 7.32 23.08 -1.88
C SER A 26 8.19 23.65 -0.76
N HIS A 27 8.69 24.87 -0.97
CA HIS A 27 9.44 25.62 0.03
C HIS A 27 8.58 26.63 0.79
N LEU A 28 7.40 26.96 0.28
CA LEU A 28 6.52 28.00 0.82
C LEU A 28 5.21 27.46 1.35
N LEU A 29 4.72 26.38 0.78
CA LEU A 29 3.44 25.77 1.14
C LEU A 29 3.66 24.34 1.58
N VAL A 30 2.65 23.75 2.20
CA VAL A 30 2.66 22.34 2.56
C VAL A 30 2.69 21.51 1.28
N PRO A 31 3.70 20.66 1.11
CA PRO A 31 3.74 19.77 -0.04
C PRO A 31 2.60 18.75 0.02
N THR A 32 2.16 18.33 -1.15
CA THR A 32 1.16 17.26 -1.29
C THR A 32 1.84 15.95 -1.61
N PHE A 33 1.31 14.84 -1.08
CA PHE A 33 1.77 13.51 -1.51
C PHE A 33 1.11 13.12 -2.84
N PRO A 34 1.82 12.37 -3.69
CA PRO A 34 1.24 11.84 -4.92
C PRO A 34 0.20 10.80 -4.54
N THR A 35 -1.07 11.09 -4.77
CA THR A 35 -2.17 10.21 -4.37
C THR A 35 -2.84 9.54 -5.55
N ILE A 36 -3.19 8.27 -5.35
CA ILE A 36 -4.06 7.52 -6.23
C ILE A 36 -5.49 7.69 -5.71
N GLN A 37 -6.34 8.35 -6.50
CA GLN A 37 -7.73 8.60 -6.13
C GLN A 37 -8.59 8.82 -7.36
N LEU A 38 -9.63 8.02 -7.54
CA LEU A 38 -10.65 8.28 -8.57
C LEU A 38 -11.61 9.39 -8.13
N PRO A 39 -12.24 10.11 -9.06
CA PRO A 39 -13.30 11.04 -8.74
C PRO A 39 -14.41 10.38 -7.90
N ASN A 40 -14.80 11.01 -6.80
CA ASN A 40 -15.81 10.48 -5.86
C ASN A 40 -15.48 9.12 -5.23
N SER A 41 -14.23 8.70 -5.23
CA SER A 41 -13.79 7.47 -4.57
C SER A 41 -13.69 7.67 -3.06
N MET A 42 -14.06 6.63 -2.31
CA MET A 42 -13.74 6.54 -0.88
C MET A 42 -12.26 6.27 -0.63
N LEU A 43 -11.61 5.59 -1.58
CA LEU A 43 -10.21 5.22 -1.45
C LEU A 43 -9.34 6.35 -1.97
N ARG A 44 -8.39 6.72 -1.14
CA ARG A 44 -7.29 7.63 -1.44
C ARG A 44 -6.03 7.04 -0.86
N VAL A 45 -5.07 6.74 -1.71
CA VAL A 45 -3.87 6.01 -1.31
C VAL A 45 -2.63 6.71 -1.85
N TYR A 46 -1.56 6.63 -1.09
CA TYR A 46 -0.19 6.87 -1.56
C TYR A 46 0.77 5.95 -0.80
N PRO A 47 1.91 5.57 -1.36
CA PRO A 47 2.95 4.88 -0.61
C PRO A 47 3.41 5.75 0.57
N GLU A 48 3.33 5.21 1.81
CA GLU A 48 3.64 5.99 3.01
C GLU A 48 5.15 6.24 3.12
N ARG A 49 5.51 7.48 3.40
CA ARG A 49 6.91 7.90 3.57
C ARG A 49 7.00 9.03 4.60
N ALA A 50 8.20 9.32 5.10
CA ALA A 50 8.42 10.38 6.09
C ALA A 50 8.09 11.76 5.49
N ASP A 51 8.52 11.98 4.26
CA ASP A 51 8.20 13.12 3.42
C ASP A 51 8.35 12.74 1.94
N TYR A 52 8.09 13.65 1.05
CA TYR A 52 8.13 13.45 -0.40
C TYR A 52 9.54 13.35 -1.00
N THR A 53 10.59 13.59 -0.21
CA THR A 53 11.99 13.40 -0.59
C THR A 53 12.60 12.14 0.05
N SER A 54 11.83 11.40 0.86
CA SER A 54 12.30 10.20 1.53
C SER A 54 12.65 9.12 0.52
N GLU A 55 13.81 8.52 0.70
CA GLU A 55 14.27 7.34 -0.04
C GLU A 55 13.68 6.04 0.50
N LEU A 56 12.83 6.13 1.52
CA LEU A 56 12.25 4.98 2.20
C LEU A 56 10.73 5.05 2.21
N LEU A 57 10.08 3.93 1.92
CA LEU A 57 8.65 3.72 2.12
C LEU A 57 8.38 2.98 3.44
N LYS A 58 7.31 3.35 4.12
CA LYS A 58 6.87 2.74 5.40
C LYS A 58 5.59 1.93 5.21
N GLY A 59 5.68 0.84 4.48
CA GLY A 59 4.52 0.04 4.11
C GLY A 59 3.59 0.75 3.12
N LEU A 60 2.47 0.13 2.85
CA LEU A 60 1.45 0.62 1.92
C LEU A 60 0.15 0.81 2.71
N PRO A 61 -0.34 2.04 2.92
CA PRO A 61 -1.61 2.25 3.60
C PRO A 61 -2.77 1.83 2.71
N LEU A 62 -3.85 1.37 3.32
CA LEU A 62 -5.08 1.03 2.60
C LEU A 62 -5.96 2.26 2.35
N ILE A 63 -5.96 3.21 3.26
CA ILE A 63 -6.70 4.47 3.14
C ILE A 63 -5.86 5.60 3.74
N VAL A 64 -5.79 6.71 3.02
CA VAL A 64 -5.20 7.96 3.53
C VAL A 64 -6.32 8.94 3.83
N THR A 65 -6.45 9.34 5.08
CA THR A 65 -7.56 10.19 5.53
C THR A 65 -7.27 11.68 5.45
N ASN A 66 -6.01 12.06 5.45
CA ASN A 66 -5.58 13.44 5.23
C ASN A 66 -4.22 13.50 4.54
N HIS A 67 -3.82 14.69 4.10
CA HIS A 67 -2.57 14.88 3.34
C HIS A 67 -1.32 14.96 4.22
N ARG A 68 -1.44 14.77 5.52
CA ARG A 68 -0.29 15.00 6.40
C ARG A 68 0.15 13.81 7.22
N GLU A 69 -0.60 12.74 7.46
CA GLU A 69 -0.02 11.72 8.37
C GLU A 69 -0.93 10.58 8.79
N ARG A 70 -2.20 10.57 8.44
CA ARG A 70 -3.08 9.52 8.97
C ARG A 70 -3.56 8.60 7.89
N SER A 71 -2.91 7.46 7.85
CA SER A 71 -3.40 6.31 7.09
C SER A 71 -4.23 5.41 7.99
N ALA A 72 -5.25 4.81 7.43
CA ALA A 72 -5.97 3.73 8.05
C ALA A 72 -5.44 2.42 7.50
N PHE A 73 -5.07 1.55 8.41
CA PHE A 73 -4.39 0.30 8.15
C PHE A 73 -3.09 0.45 7.38
N ASN A 74 -2.18 -0.46 7.59
CA ASN A 74 -0.93 -0.54 6.86
C ASN A 74 -0.76 -1.97 6.34
N PHE A 75 -0.36 -2.06 5.10
CA PHE A 75 -0.18 -3.29 4.37
C PHE A 75 1.31 -3.43 4.02
N SER A 76 1.96 -4.43 4.57
CA SER A 76 3.40 -4.58 4.44
C SER A 76 3.75 -5.97 3.88
N PRO A 77 3.97 -6.11 2.56
CA PRO A 77 4.59 -7.31 2.01
C PRO A 77 6.03 -7.43 2.53
N TYR A 78 6.47 -8.65 2.83
CA TYR A 78 7.79 -8.85 3.40
C TYR A 78 8.39 -10.22 3.06
N GLN A 79 9.68 -10.23 2.80
CA GLN A 79 10.51 -11.43 2.70
C GLN A 79 11.75 -11.25 3.55
N GLY A 80 11.82 -11.92 4.70
CA GLY A 80 12.94 -11.83 5.62
C GLY A 80 12.66 -12.50 6.95
N GLU A 81 13.63 -12.46 7.84
CA GLU A 81 13.58 -13.16 9.12
C GLU A 81 12.97 -12.31 10.26
N LYS A 82 13.04 -10.99 10.16
CA LYS A 82 12.67 -10.08 11.26
C LYS A 82 11.33 -9.42 10.98
N LEU A 83 10.27 -10.07 11.36
CA LEU A 83 8.91 -9.54 11.23
C LEU A 83 8.70 -8.33 12.15
N ARG A 84 8.04 -7.30 11.63
CA ARG A 84 7.65 -6.08 12.34
C ARG A 84 6.24 -5.66 11.90
N PRO A 85 5.48 -4.95 12.73
CA PRO A 85 4.14 -4.50 12.37
C PRO A 85 4.07 -3.63 11.12
N VAL A 86 5.12 -2.86 10.89
CA VAL A 86 5.29 -2.02 9.68
C VAL A 86 6.71 -2.23 9.16
N ILE A 87 6.83 -2.51 7.89
CA ILE A 87 8.12 -2.71 7.21
C ILE A 87 8.52 -1.40 6.52
N THR A 88 9.80 -1.11 6.56
CA THR A 88 10.41 0.00 5.81
C THR A 88 11.21 -0.57 4.66
N TYR A 89 11.03 -0.04 3.46
CA TYR A 89 11.65 -0.50 2.23
C TYR A 89 12.52 0.58 1.59
N ASN A 90 13.63 0.19 0.98
CA ASN A 90 14.17 0.92 -0.15
C ASN A 90 13.23 0.69 -1.35
N TYR A 91 13.17 1.63 -2.28
CA TYR A 91 12.29 1.49 -3.43
C TYR A 91 12.89 2.11 -4.68
N ASP A 92 12.52 1.54 -5.81
CA ASP A 92 12.90 2.00 -7.15
C ASP A 92 11.71 1.92 -8.10
N ASN A 93 11.84 2.55 -9.25
CA ASN A 93 10.89 2.47 -10.36
C ASN A 93 9.44 2.77 -9.95
N GLU A 94 9.26 3.72 -9.02
CA GLU A 94 7.92 4.14 -8.61
C GLU A 94 7.20 4.82 -9.76
N HIS A 95 6.02 4.33 -10.08
CA HIS A 95 5.14 4.91 -11.07
C HIS A 95 3.74 5.10 -10.50
N ILE A 96 3.27 6.35 -10.48
CA ILE A 96 1.97 6.73 -9.93
C ILE A 96 1.13 7.39 -11.01
N THR A 97 -0.09 6.89 -11.20
CA THR A 97 -1.16 7.50 -11.99
C THR A 97 -2.33 7.89 -11.08
N PRO A 98 -3.35 8.62 -11.54
CA PRO A 98 -4.52 8.88 -10.73
C PRO A 98 -5.31 7.64 -10.28
N TYR A 99 -5.11 6.48 -10.91
CA TYR A 99 -5.90 5.27 -10.70
C TYR A 99 -5.08 4.03 -10.34
N SER A 100 -3.76 4.08 -10.42
CA SER A 100 -2.87 2.95 -10.09
C SER A 100 -1.50 3.41 -9.65
N PHE A 101 -0.78 2.55 -8.98
CA PHE A 101 0.68 2.67 -8.86
C PHE A 101 1.36 1.31 -8.97
N ASP A 102 2.64 1.34 -9.27
CA ASP A 102 3.56 0.23 -9.11
C ASP A 102 4.90 0.73 -8.58
N VAL A 103 5.59 -0.15 -7.87
CA VAL A 103 6.87 0.14 -7.25
C VAL A 103 7.65 -1.15 -7.02
N GLU A 104 8.96 -1.08 -7.16
CA GLU A 104 9.88 -2.14 -6.81
C GLU A 104 10.44 -1.88 -5.41
N LEU A 105 10.41 -2.89 -4.56
CA LEU A 105 10.77 -2.81 -3.15
C LEU A 105 12.04 -3.64 -2.88
N ASP A 106 12.91 -3.12 -1.99
CA ASP A 106 14.11 -3.80 -1.51
C ASP A 106 15.01 -4.35 -2.63
N ASP A 107 15.54 -3.46 -3.45
CA ASP A 107 16.48 -3.80 -4.54
C ASP A 107 15.88 -4.81 -5.53
N ASN A 108 14.64 -4.55 -5.97
CA ASN A 108 13.90 -5.34 -6.97
C ASN A 108 13.54 -6.78 -6.52
N ARG A 109 13.58 -7.08 -5.23
CA ARG A 109 13.19 -8.40 -4.72
C ARG A 109 11.69 -8.61 -4.64
N MET A 110 10.93 -7.52 -4.51
CA MET A 110 9.47 -7.55 -4.47
C MET A 110 8.93 -6.45 -5.37
N LYS A 111 7.78 -6.70 -5.99
CA LYS A 111 7.03 -5.67 -6.71
C LYS A 111 5.65 -5.54 -6.10
N ALA A 112 5.23 -4.32 -5.81
CA ALA A 112 3.88 -4.00 -5.39
C ALA A 112 3.16 -3.22 -6.47
N GLU A 113 1.98 -3.67 -6.85
CA GLU A 113 1.10 -3.03 -7.82
C GLU A 113 -0.27 -2.83 -7.18
N TYR A 114 -0.88 -1.70 -7.49
CA TYR A 114 -2.15 -1.31 -6.90
C TYR A 114 -3.04 -0.66 -7.94
N ALA A 115 -4.30 -1.05 -7.96
CA ALA A 115 -5.34 -0.38 -8.73
C ALA A 115 -6.62 -0.28 -7.91
N LEU A 116 -7.35 0.81 -8.08
CA LEU A 116 -8.53 1.07 -7.27
C LEU A 116 -9.81 1.21 -8.09
N SER A 117 -10.92 0.93 -7.45
CA SER A 117 -12.27 1.30 -7.83
C SER A 117 -12.81 2.31 -6.81
N HIS A 118 -14.09 2.65 -6.85
CA HIS A 118 -14.66 3.66 -5.96
C HIS A 118 -14.64 3.28 -4.47
N GLN A 119 -14.81 1.99 -4.17
CA GLN A 119 -14.90 1.47 -2.79
C GLN A 119 -14.00 0.26 -2.53
N SER A 120 -13.29 -0.20 -3.54
CA SER A 120 -12.43 -1.38 -3.46
C SER A 120 -11.13 -1.17 -4.20
N ALA A 121 -10.16 -1.99 -3.89
CA ALA A 121 -8.86 -1.99 -4.55
C ALA A 121 -8.34 -3.40 -4.72
N ILE A 122 -7.45 -3.58 -5.66
CA ILE A 122 -6.67 -4.79 -5.82
C ILE A 122 -5.20 -4.46 -5.62
N TYR A 123 -4.54 -5.27 -4.79
CA TYR A 123 -3.09 -5.30 -4.65
C TYR A 123 -2.56 -6.56 -5.31
N ARG A 124 -1.51 -6.44 -6.08
CA ARG A 124 -0.73 -7.56 -6.58
C ARG A 124 0.69 -7.42 -6.05
N ILE A 125 1.12 -8.41 -5.27
CA ILE A 125 2.48 -8.45 -4.74
C ILE A 125 3.19 -9.62 -5.42
N THR A 126 4.30 -9.31 -6.06
CA THR A 126 5.21 -10.30 -6.62
C THR A 126 6.39 -10.44 -5.67
N TYR A 127 6.63 -11.64 -5.20
CA TYR A 127 7.73 -11.99 -4.32
C TYR A 127 8.86 -12.69 -5.08
N GLU A 128 10.07 -12.62 -4.54
CA GLU A 128 11.17 -13.43 -5.04
C GLU A 128 10.86 -14.92 -4.79
N ALA A 129 11.14 -15.76 -5.78
CA ALA A 129 10.88 -17.19 -5.68
C ALA A 129 11.72 -17.88 -4.56
N ASP A 130 11.22 -18.99 -4.05
CA ASP A 130 11.91 -19.88 -3.11
C ASP A 130 12.25 -19.27 -1.74
N LYS A 131 11.62 -18.15 -1.37
CA LYS A 131 11.77 -17.54 -0.05
C LYS A 131 10.42 -17.44 0.67
N PRO A 132 10.38 -17.58 2.01
CA PRO A 132 9.18 -17.31 2.77
C PRO A 132 8.67 -15.89 2.51
N ALA A 133 7.39 -15.77 2.17
CA ALA A 133 6.74 -14.52 1.88
C ALA A 133 5.62 -14.26 2.89
N TYR A 134 5.52 -13.03 3.34
CA TYR A 134 4.57 -12.60 4.35
C TYR A 134 3.79 -11.39 3.87
N LEU A 135 2.55 -11.32 4.30
CA LEU A 135 1.74 -10.13 4.21
C LEU A 135 1.34 -9.71 5.61
N ILE A 136 1.80 -8.55 6.05
CA ILE A 136 1.53 -8.04 7.38
C ILE A 136 0.51 -6.93 7.27
N VAL A 137 -0.61 -7.06 7.97
CA VAL A 137 -1.64 -6.03 8.05
C VAL A 137 -1.65 -5.47 9.47
N ASN A 138 -1.56 -4.16 9.58
CA ASN A 138 -1.50 -3.47 10.86
C ASN A 138 -2.59 -2.39 10.96
N SER A 139 -3.12 -2.22 12.17
CA SER A 139 -4.00 -1.13 12.57
C SER A 139 -3.38 -0.40 13.77
N ARG A 140 -3.37 0.92 13.74
CA ARG A 140 -2.78 1.71 14.84
C ARG A 140 -3.70 1.85 16.05
N ASN A 141 -4.99 1.87 15.84
CA ASN A 141 -5.99 2.08 16.88
C ASN A 141 -7.27 1.35 16.50
N GLY A 142 -7.30 0.07 16.77
CA GLY A 142 -8.44 -0.74 16.40
C GLY A 142 -8.20 -2.23 16.59
N SER A 143 -8.89 -3.02 15.82
CA SER A 143 -8.82 -4.48 15.87
C SER A 143 -8.70 -5.07 14.50
N ILE A 144 -8.01 -6.19 14.40
CA ILE A 144 -7.89 -7.01 13.21
C ILE A 144 -8.24 -8.44 13.58
N HIS A 145 -9.07 -9.05 12.76
CA HIS A 145 -9.35 -10.46 12.76
C HIS A 145 -8.85 -11.08 11.45
N ALA A 146 -8.14 -12.19 11.54
CA ALA A 146 -7.57 -12.87 10.38
C ALA A 146 -7.80 -14.37 10.44
N ASN A 147 -8.16 -14.96 9.32
CA ASN A 147 -8.22 -16.41 9.14
C ASN A 147 -7.74 -16.80 7.74
N GLU A 148 -7.80 -18.05 7.38
CA GLU A 148 -7.33 -18.56 6.09
C GLU A 148 -8.06 -18.01 4.86
N ASN A 149 -9.21 -17.36 5.02
CA ASN A 149 -10.04 -16.87 3.92
C ASN A 149 -10.02 -15.35 3.79
N PHE A 150 -9.96 -14.63 4.91
CA PHE A 150 -10.01 -13.17 4.89
C PHE A 150 -9.31 -12.54 6.10
N ILE A 151 -9.01 -11.26 5.95
CA ILE A 151 -8.67 -10.36 7.04
C ILE A 151 -9.76 -9.29 7.11
N SER A 152 -10.29 -9.04 8.29
CA SER A 152 -11.18 -7.92 8.53
C SER A 152 -10.67 -7.06 9.68
N GLY A 153 -11.05 -5.79 9.68
CA GLY A 153 -10.56 -4.90 10.72
C GLY A 153 -11.39 -3.64 10.88
N ARG A 154 -11.22 -3.04 12.04
CA ARG A 154 -11.75 -1.72 12.38
C ARG A 154 -10.60 -0.87 12.89
N GLN A 155 -10.50 0.35 12.41
CA GLN A 155 -9.59 1.36 12.94
C GLN A 155 -10.36 2.62 13.31
N GLN A 156 -10.15 3.14 14.50
CA GLN A 156 -10.71 4.40 14.94
C GLN A 156 -9.83 5.55 14.43
N LEU A 157 -10.43 6.49 13.73
CA LEU A 157 -9.73 7.69 13.23
C LEU A 157 -9.80 8.86 14.22
N ASN A 158 -10.96 9.01 14.86
CA ASN A 158 -11.26 9.99 15.90
C ASN A 158 -12.41 9.47 16.74
N ASP A 159 -12.85 10.24 17.75
CA ASP A 159 -13.83 9.82 18.76
C ASP A 159 -15.13 9.21 18.18
N ASN A 160 -15.52 9.64 16.98
CA ASN A 160 -16.81 9.26 16.40
C ASN A 160 -16.68 8.56 15.03
N THR A 161 -15.47 8.43 14.47
CA THR A 161 -15.30 7.89 13.13
C THR A 161 -14.46 6.63 13.14
N ASN A 162 -15.03 5.57 12.59
CA ASN A 162 -14.33 4.30 12.38
C ASN A 162 -14.24 4.01 10.89
N VAL A 163 -13.13 3.40 10.50
CA VAL A 163 -12.93 2.81 9.17
C VAL A 163 -12.88 1.30 9.31
N TYR A 164 -13.49 0.62 8.38
CA TYR A 164 -13.53 -0.83 8.31
C TYR A 164 -12.83 -1.33 7.06
N VAL A 165 -12.19 -2.47 7.16
CA VAL A 165 -11.53 -3.13 6.04
C VAL A 165 -11.96 -4.58 5.96
N TYR A 166 -12.03 -5.08 4.73
CA TYR A 166 -12.19 -6.50 4.43
C TYR A 166 -11.24 -6.84 3.27
N ILE A 167 -10.40 -7.84 3.47
CA ILE A 167 -9.35 -8.23 2.52
C ILE A 167 -9.48 -9.72 2.27
N GLU A 168 -9.55 -10.11 1.01
CA GLU A 168 -9.46 -11.49 0.57
C GLU A 168 -8.17 -11.70 -0.21
N ALA A 169 -7.46 -12.79 0.04
CA ALA A 169 -6.36 -13.23 -0.79
C ALA A 169 -6.89 -14.15 -1.90
N GLN A 170 -6.43 -13.94 -3.11
CA GLN A 170 -6.77 -14.83 -4.24
C GLN A 170 -6.19 -16.23 -4.03
N GLU A 171 -4.99 -16.30 -3.47
CA GLU A 171 -4.34 -17.54 -3.09
C GLU A 171 -4.39 -17.70 -1.57
N LYS A 172 -4.75 -18.89 -1.10
CA LYS A 172 -4.80 -19.15 0.35
C LYS A 172 -3.41 -19.07 0.96
N PRO A 173 -3.27 -18.40 2.12
CA PRO A 173 -2.03 -18.42 2.87
C PRO A 173 -1.74 -19.83 3.41
N ILE A 174 -0.46 -20.15 3.54
CA ILE A 174 -0.04 -21.43 4.17
C ILE A 174 -0.36 -21.42 5.66
N SER A 175 -0.24 -20.26 6.31
CA SER A 175 -0.60 -20.08 7.70
C SER A 175 -1.03 -18.63 7.96
N VAL A 176 -1.85 -18.43 8.98
CA VAL A 176 -2.31 -17.13 9.47
C VAL A 176 -2.05 -17.07 10.97
N GLY A 177 -1.76 -15.90 11.48
CA GLY A 177 -1.54 -15.69 12.91
C GLY A 177 -1.34 -14.23 13.24
N ILE A 178 -1.19 -13.95 14.51
CA ILE A 178 -0.95 -12.60 15.04
C ILE A 178 0.54 -12.41 15.30
N LEU A 179 1.06 -11.28 14.87
CA LEU A 179 2.45 -10.93 15.13
C LEU A 179 2.58 -10.28 16.51
N GLU A 180 3.24 -10.99 17.43
CA GLU A 180 3.54 -10.52 18.78
C GLU A 180 5.05 -10.59 19.02
N ASN A 181 5.67 -9.48 19.38
CA ASN A 181 7.12 -9.41 19.69
C ASN A 181 8.04 -10.01 18.60
N GLY A 182 7.65 -9.91 17.34
CA GLY A 182 8.41 -10.45 16.21
C GLY A 182 8.18 -11.92 15.93
N THR A 183 7.27 -12.58 16.63
CA THR A 183 6.91 -13.99 16.45
C THR A 183 5.45 -14.11 16.00
N ILE A 184 5.16 -15.09 15.15
CA ILE A 184 3.80 -15.37 14.70
C ILE A 184 3.15 -16.38 15.65
N GLU A 185 2.07 -15.97 16.29
CA GLU A 185 1.21 -16.80 17.13
C GLU A 185 0.03 -17.31 16.29
N THR A 186 0.14 -18.52 15.79
CA THR A 186 -0.86 -19.13 14.90
C THR A 186 -2.12 -19.62 15.64
N SER A 187 -2.09 -19.66 16.97
CA SER A 187 -3.26 -19.97 17.79
C SER A 187 -4.21 -18.81 18.01
N LYS A 188 -3.82 -17.61 17.57
CA LYS A 188 -4.60 -16.38 17.69
C LYS A 188 -5.07 -15.90 16.33
N ASP A 189 -6.28 -15.43 16.27
CA ASP A 189 -6.94 -14.89 15.08
C ASP A 189 -7.36 -13.41 15.23
N ASN A 190 -7.17 -12.83 16.42
CA ASN A 190 -7.53 -11.45 16.73
C ASN A 190 -6.35 -10.69 17.33
N ALA A 191 -6.16 -9.46 16.86
CA ALA A 191 -5.24 -8.48 17.42
C ALA A 191 -5.99 -7.19 17.74
N GLU A 192 -5.65 -6.59 18.87
CA GLU A 192 -6.08 -5.24 19.23
C GLU A 192 -4.87 -4.32 19.27
N GLY A 193 -4.94 -3.21 18.54
CA GLY A 193 -3.90 -2.19 18.52
C GLY A 193 -4.17 -1.17 19.63
N ALA A 194 -3.20 -0.98 20.50
CA ALA A 194 -3.16 0.17 21.39
C ALA A 194 -2.49 1.37 20.68
N ASN A 195 -2.86 2.58 21.10
CA ASN A 195 -2.24 3.84 20.66
C ASN A 195 -0.73 3.87 20.93
#